data_c2a33757baafde027139b8e77dda8169
#
_entry.id   c2a33757baafde027139b8e77dda8169
#
_cell.length_a   1.000
_cell.length_b   1.000
_cell.length_c   1.000
_cell.angle_alpha   90.00
_cell.angle_beta   90.00
_cell.angle_gamma   90.00
#
_symmetry.space_group_name_H-M   'P 1'
#
loop_
_entity.id
_entity.type
_entity.pdbx_description
1 polymer ?
#
loop_
_entity_poly.entity_id
_entity_poly.type
_entity_poly.pdbx_seq_one_letter_code
_entity_poly.pdbx_strand_id
1 'polypeptide(L)'
;MSRLSHPQIEALNSVECALFDVDGVLVDVKNSYNLAIKNTVEFITKYIIGTSYTKRLVTDTLLLKFKQTGGFNNEIDICYAIILALISRPFLESTVKKREFLFRVAKNANETGILSVEKYLSSLYTSSRIEKLKTDLVYPAPVGQSPLATLFDELFYGPTLFQKRHKMKPIYYHGKPFIENDKLVVRRKTLNLVSEKFHGNLAIISGRSRVAAQHSLKTLFKVFNTQASVFLEDENREHWKPNPYSIKKAMDHFGAKTALYAGDSIEDLSMTKKAEREADAKILFIGVYGCSVRPQEMIKKFKEAHADIIIKSVDGLSKLLYKTDRGRRTSN
;
A
#
# COMPACT_ATOMS: atom_id res chain seq x y z
N MET A 1 -7.91 24.09 3.26
CA MET A 1 -6.46 24.06 2.98
C MET A 1 -5.81 25.21 3.71
N SER A 2 -4.90 24.96 4.64
CA SER A 2 -4.04 25.99 5.24
C SER A 2 -3.20 26.67 4.13
N ARG A 3 -2.90 27.97 4.29
CA ARG A 3 -1.92 28.63 3.42
C ARG A 3 -0.57 27.96 3.66
N LEU A 4 0.18 27.68 2.57
CA LEU A 4 1.59 27.27 2.69
C LEU A 4 2.38 28.39 3.37
N SER A 5 3.32 28.02 4.23
CA SER A 5 4.31 28.95 4.77
C SER A 5 5.33 29.32 3.67
N HIS A 6 6.04 30.42 3.85
CA HIS A 6 7.10 30.85 2.91
C HIS A 6 8.16 29.76 2.70
N PRO A 7 8.68 29.07 3.73
CA PRO A 7 9.63 27.97 3.54
C PRO A 7 9.07 26.79 2.74
N GLN A 8 7.77 26.46 2.88
CA GLN A 8 7.15 25.40 2.08
C GLN A 8 7.02 25.80 0.60
N ILE A 9 6.79 27.07 0.30
CA ILE A 9 6.75 27.59 -1.07
C ILE A 9 8.14 27.51 -1.70
N GLU A 10 9.18 27.92 -0.99
CA GLU A 10 10.57 27.86 -1.47
C GLU A 10 10.99 26.41 -1.70
N ALA A 11 10.72 25.50 -0.75
CA ALA A 11 11.00 24.08 -0.89
C ALA A 11 10.32 23.50 -2.14
N LEU A 12 9.03 23.81 -2.37
CA LEU A 12 8.29 23.33 -3.55
C LEU A 12 8.85 23.90 -4.87
N ASN A 13 9.41 25.09 -4.86
CA ASN A 13 10.03 25.70 -6.03
C ASN A 13 11.42 25.14 -6.36
N SER A 14 12.12 24.55 -5.39
CA SER A 14 13.43 23.93 -5.58
C SER A 14 13.36 22.46 -5.99
N VAL A 15 12.17 21.85 -6.01
CA VAL A 15 11.97 20.45 -6.38
C VAL A 15 12.30 20.21 -7.86
N GLU A 16 13.11 19.18 -8.13
CA GLU A 16 13.56 18.79 -9.47
C GLU A 16 12.79 17.58 -10.04
N CYS A 17 12.24 16.72 -9.17
CA CYS A 17 11.43 15.58 -9.59
C CYS A 17 10.28 15.30 -8.63
N ALA A 18 9.23 14.62 -9.12
CA ALA A 18 8.07 14.27 -8.32
C ALA A 18 7.83 12.75 -8.32
N LEU A 19 7.78 12.18 -7.13
CA LEU A 19 7.65 10.75 -6.88
C LEU A 19 6.27 10.48 -6.24
N PHE A 20 5.59 9.45 -6.71
CA PHE A 20 4.22 9.16 -6.27
C PHE A 20 4.07 7.70 -5.88
N ASP A 21 3.49 7.46 -4.71
CA ASP A 21 2.83 6.17 -4.48
C ASP A 21 1.57 6.04 -5.34
N VAL A 22 1.08 4.83 -5.50
CA VAL A 22 -0.15 4.52 -6.26
C VAL A 22 -1.34 4.36 -5.34
N ASP A 23 -1.22 3.44 -4.37
CA ASP A 23 -2.32 3.06 -3.49
C ASP A 23 -2.64 4.15 -2.48
N GLY A 24 -3.91 4.57 -2.45
CA GLY A 24 -4.31 5.69 -1.59
C GLY A 24 -3.93 7.08 -2.10
N VAL A 25 -3.05 7.19 -3.10
CA VAL A 25 -2.52 8.43 -3.66
C VAL A 25 -3.08 8.74 -5.05
N LEU A 26 -2.88 7.83 -5.99
CA LEU A 26 -3.36 7.94 -7.37
C LEU A 26 -4.62 7.08 -7.62
N VAL A 27 -4.76 6.00 -6.84
CA VAL A 27 -5.82 4.99 -6.95
C VAL A 27 -6.41 4.70 -5.57
N ASP A 28 -7.75 4.73 -5.46
CA ASP A 28 -8.45 4.17 -4.29
C ASP A 28 -8.64 2.67 -4.47
N VAL A 29 -7.99 1.89 -3.61
CA VAL A 29 -7.86 0.44 -3.68
C VAL A 29 -8.70 -0.31 -2.64
N LYS A 30 -9.53 0.40 -1.88
CA LYS A 30 -10.32 -0.21 -0.78
C LYS A 30 -11.22 -1.34 -1.26
N ASN A 31 -11.76 -1.22 -2.47
CA ASN A 31 -12.68 -2.21 -3.04
C ASN A 31 -11.98 -3.27 -3.91
N SER A 32 -10.66 -3.28 -3.98
CA SER A 32 -9.87 -4.31 -4.68
C SER A 32 -9.12 -5.19 -3.68
N TYR A 33 -8.08 -4.68 -3.04
CA TYR A 33 -7.29 -5.44 -2.06
C TYR A 33 -8.11 -5.94 -0.88
N ASN A 34 -8.94 -5.09 -0.28
CA ASN A 34 -9.75 -5.49 0.86
C ASN A 34 -10.75 -6.61 0.48
N LEU A 35 -11.31 -6.58 -0.72
CA LEU A 35 -12.17 -7.66 -1.22
C LEU A 35 -11.38 -8.93 -1.50
N ALA A 36 -10.17 -8.82 -2.08
CA ALA A 36 -9.29 -9.97 -2.29
C ALA A 36 -8.96 -10.66 -0.97
N ILE A 37 -8.54 -9.91 0.07
CA ILE A 37 -8.27 -10.44 1.41
C ILE A 37 -9.51 -11.16 1.97
N LYS A 38 -10.68 -10.50 1.96
CA LYS A 38 -11.92 -11.08 2.50
C LYS A 38 -12.32 -12.38 1.81
N ASN A 39 -12.21 -12.43 0.48
CA ASN A 39 -12.56 -13.61 -0.30
C ASN A 39 -11.52 -14.72 -0.15
N THR A 40 -10.23 -14.39 -0.07
CA THR A 40 -9.17 -15.35 0.20
C THR A 40 -9.38 -16.03 1.54
N VAL A 41 -9.61 -15.26 2.61
CA VAL A 41 -9.87 -15.81 3.96
C VAL A 41 -11.08 -16.72 3.94
N GLU A 42 -12.19 -16.31 3.30
CA GLU A 42 -13.40 -17.13 3.23
C GLU A 42 -13.16 -18.42 2.44
N PHE A 43 -12.53 -18.35 1.28
CA PHE A 43 -12.26 -19.52 0.44
C PHE A 43 -11.34 -20.53 1.14
N ILE A 44 -10.20 -20.05 1.66
CA ILE A 44 -9.22 -20.93 2.35
C ILE A 44 -9.86 -21.61 3.56
N THR A 45 -10.59 -20.85 4.39
CA THR A 45 -11.22 -21.44 5.58
C THR A 45 -12.30 -22.45 5.20
N LYS A 46 -13.07 -22.21 4.16
CA LYS A 46 -14.16 -23.08 3.73
C LYS A 46 -13.67 -24.33 2.99
N TYR A 47 -12.82 -24.16 1.99
CA TYR A 47 -12.52 -25.23 1.03
C TYR A 47 -11.20 -25.95 1.29
N ILE A 48 -10.26 -25.34 2.02
CA ILE A 48 -8.98 -25.97 2.34
C ILE A 48 -8.95 -26.44 3.78
N ILE A 49 -9.46 -25.64 4.73
CA ILE A 49 -9.43 -25.96 6.16
C ILE A 49 -10.70 -26.71 6.61
N GLY A 50 -11.81 -26.60 5.87
CA GLY A 50 -13.07 -27.27 6.18
C GLY A 50 -13.89 -26.59 7.28
N THR A 51 -13.66 -25.27 7.53
CA THR A 51 -14.43 -24.47 8.49
C THR A 51 -15.06 -23.27 7.80
N SER A 52 -16.32 -22.98 8.08
CA SER A 52 -17.03 -21.85 7.46
C SER A 52 -16.97 -20.60 8.33
N TYR A 53 -16.37 -19.55 7.76
CA TYR A 53 -16.44 -18.22 8.32
C TYR A 53 -16.97 -17.22 7.28
N THR A 54 -17.78 -16.26 7.73
CA THR A 54 -18.37 -15.28 6.84
C THR A 54 -17.40 -14.12 6.56
N LYS A 55 -17.40 -13.58 5.35
CA LYS A 55 -16.68 -12.34 4.97
C LYS A 55 -16.92 -11.18 5.94
N ARG A 56 -18.10 -11.17 6.62
CA ARG A 56 -18.48 -10.13 7.59
C ARG A 56 -17.55 -10.04 8.81
N LEU A 57 -16.74 -11.07 9.08
CA LEU A 57 -15.74 -11.05 10.15
C LEU A 57 -14.57 -10.13 9.83
N VAL A 58 -14.16 -10.08 8.56
CA VAL A 58 -13.02 -9.29 8.09
C VAL A 58 -13.50 -7.91 7.66
N THR A 59 -13.42 -6.93 8.55
CA THR A 59 -13.84 -5.55 8.28
C THR A 59 -12.67 -4.70 7.79
N ASP A 60 -12.96 -3.62 7.04
CA ASP A 60 -11.90 -2.69 6.59
C ASP A 60 -11.16 -2.04 7.77
N THR A 61 -11.83 -1.82 8.89
CA THR A 61 -11.22 -1.34 10.13
C THR A 61 -10.21 -2.35 10.70
N LEU A 62 -10.51 -3.65 10.62
CA LEU A 62 -9.57 -4.70 11.04
C LEU A 62 -8.34 -4.72 10.14
N LEU A 63 -8.53 -4.66 8.82
CA LEU A 63 -7.43 -4.63 7.86
C LEU A 63 -6.53 -3.40 8.08
N LEU A 64 -7.14 -2.23 8.27
CA LEU A 64 -6.41 -1.01 8.60
C LEU A 64 -5.59 -1.19 9.89
N LYS A 65 -6.14 -1.89 10.90
CA LYS A 65 -5.43 -2.12 12.18
C LYS A 65 -4.16 -2.95 11.99
N PHE A 66 -4.17 -3.98 11.14
CA PHE A 66 -2.96 -4.72 10.77
C PHE A 66 -1.96 -3.82 10.02
N LYS A 67 -2.40 -3.12 8.98
CA LYS A 67 -1.52 -2.24 8.18
C LYS A 67 -0.86 -1.14 9.03
N GLN A 68 -1.54 -0.63 10.05
CA GLN A 68 -1.00 0.40 10.95
C GLN A 68 0.13 -0.07 11.86
N THR A 69 0.40 -1.36 11.94
CA THR A 69 1.50 -1.91 12.77
C THR A 69 2.88 -1.73 12.15
N GLY A 70 2.94 -1.44 10.83
CA GLY A 70 4.17 -1.36 10.05
C GLY A 70 4.78 -2.71 9.64
N GLY A 71 4.24 -3.83 10.15
CA GLY A 71 4.73 -5.18 9.84
C GLY A 71 3.88 -5.98 8.85
N PHE A 72 2.77 -5.39 8.35
CA PHE A 72 1.81 -6.06 7.46
C PHE A 72 1.64 -5.32 6.13
N ASN A 73 2.74 -5.23 5.38
CA ASN A 73 2.78 -4.59 4.06
C ASN A 73 2.46 -5.56 2.92
N ASN A 74 2.30 -6.84 3.26
CA ASN A 74 1.89 -7.89 2.34
C ASN A 74 0.47 -8.36 2.72
N GLU A 75 -0.45 -8.31 1.79
CA GLU A 75 -1.84 -8.72 1.96
C GLU A 75 -1.98 -10.22 2.26
N ILE A 76 -1.05 -11.04 1.77
CA ILE A 76 -1.01 -12.48 2.02
C ILE A 76 -0.72 -12.75 3.50
N ASP A 77 0.19 -11.97 4.10
CA ASP A 77 0.50 -12.08 5.53
C ASP A 77 -0.72 -11.68 6.39
N ILE A 78 -1.51 -10.69 5.95
CA ILE A 78 -2.78 -10.32 6.60
C ILE A 78 -3.79 -11.48 6.49
N CYS A 79 -3.92 -12.09 5.31
CA CYS A 79 -4.80 -13.25 5.12
C CYS A 79 -4.40 -14.39 6.06
N TYR A 80 -3.10 -14.73 6.09
CA TYR A 80 -2.58 -15.79 6.95
C TYR A 80 -2.83 -15.49 8.43
N ALA A 81 -2.54 -14.27 8.91
CA ALA A 81 -2.77 -13.86 10.29
C ALA A 81 -4.23 -14.02 10.72
N ILE A 82 -5.16 -13.61 9.85
CA ILE A 82 -6.61 -13.72 10.11
C ILE A 82 -7.03 -15.20 10.15
N ILE A 83 -6.58 -16.00 9.17
CA ILE A 83 -6.90 -17.42 9.10
C ILE A 83 -6.36 -18.14 10.34
N LEU A 84 -5.09 -17.88 10.70
CA LEU A 84 -4.47 -18.46 11.88
C LEU A 84 -5.25 -18.13 13.17
N ALA A 85 -5.66 -16.87 13.33
CA ALA A 85 -6.47 -16.46 14.47
C ALA A 85 -7.82 -17.18 14.52
N LEU A 86 -8.51 -17.34 13.38
CA LEU A 86 -9.80 -18.01 13.30
C LEU A 86 -9.71 -19.49 13.67
N ILE A 87 -8.71 -20.21 13.18
CA ILE A 87 -8.54 -21.64 13.47
C ILE A 87 -7.99 -21.91 14.88
N SER A 88 -7.29 -20.93 15.47
CA SER A 88 -6.79 -21.05 16.85
C SER A 88 -7.93 -21.06 17.87
N ARG A 89 -9.10 -20.50 17.51
CA ARG A 89 -10.31 -20.49 18.37
C ARG A 89 -11.58 -20.92 17.63
N PRO A 90 -11.70 -22.17 17.20
CA PRO A 90 -12.83 -22.63 16.39
C PRO A 90 -14.17 -22.59 17.15
N PHE A 91 -14.16 -22.70 18.49
CA PHE A 91 -15.36 -22.80 19.33
C PHE A 91 -15.96 -21.44 19.77
N LEU A 92 -15.50 -20.30 19.21
CA LEU A 92 -16.19 -19.03 19.45
C LEU A 92 -17.54 -19.04 18.73
N GLU A 93 -18.61 -19.09 19.50
CA GLU A 93 -19.98 -19.32 19.00
C GLU A 93 -20.52 -18.11 18.20
N SER A 94 -20.21 -16.88 18.61
CA SER A 94 -20.80 -15.70 18.00
C SER A 94 -19.84 -14.92 17.07
N THR A 95 -20.40 -14.33 16.02
CA THR A 95 -19.68 -13.43 15.10
C THR A 95 -19.04 -12.26 15.86
N VAL A 96 -19.71 -11.75 16.92
CA VAL A 96 -19.19 -10.64 17.74
C VAL A 96 -17.91 -11.07 18.44
N LYS A 97 -17.94 -12.18 19.19
CA LYS A 97 -16.76 -12.72 19.91
C LYS A 97 -15.61 -13.05 18.98
N LYS A 98 -15.88 -13.58 17.77
CA LYS A 98 -14.86 -13.83 16.75
C LYS A 98 -14.22 -12.52 16.26
N ARG A 99 -15.03 -11.49 16.03
CA ARG A 99 -14.53 -10.17 15.61
C ARG A 99 -13.68 -9.50 16.69
N GLU A 100 -14.14 -9.52 17.94
CA GLU A 100 -13.38 -9.00 19.08
C GLU A 100 -12.02 -9.70 19.22
N PHE A 101 -12.00 -11.01 19.02
CA PHE A 101 -10.76 -11.77 19.05
C PHE A 101 -9.81 -11.38 17.93
N LEU A 102 -10.30 -11.22 16.68
CA LEU A 102 -9.48 -10.74 15.57
C LEU A 102 -8.89 -9.34 15.84
N PHE A 103 -9.69 -8.43 16.41
CA PHE A 103 -9.19 -7.11 16.83
C PHE A 103 -8.14 -7.19 17.93
N ARG A 104 -8.27 -8.14 18.87
CA ARG A 104 -7.26 -8.38 19.91
C ARG A 104 -5.95 -8.89 19.29
N VAL A 105 -6.02 -9.82 18.34
CA VAL A 105 -4.84 -10.29 17.59
C VAL A 105 -4.17 -9.12 16.87
N ALA A 106 -4.92 -8.32 16.11
CA ALA A 106 -4.39 -7.15 15.42
C ALA A 106 -3.80 -6.08 16.36
N LYS A 107 -4.30 -5.97 17.61
CA LYS A 107 -3.76 -5.06 18.63
C LYS A 107 -2.40 -5.53 19.17
N ASN A 108 -2.15 -6.83 19.19
CA ASN A 108 -0.89 -7.43 19.64
C ASN A 108 0.12 -7.64 18.50
N ALA A 109 -0.26 -7.33 17.27
CA ALA A 109 0.64 -7.29 16.13
C ALA A 109 1.51 -6.02 16.18
N ASN A 110 2.75 -6.11 15.68
CA ASN A 110 3.72 -5.03 15.63
C ASN A 110 4.56 -5.07 14.36
N GLU A 111 5.64 -4.30 14.30
CA GLU A 111 6.54 -4.17 13.15
C GLU A 111 7.23 -5.47 12.72
N THR A 112 7.27 -6.51 13.58
CA THR A 112 7.78 -7.83 13.20
C THR A 112 6.79 -8.66 12.39
N GLY A 113 5.63 -8.08 12.07
CA GLY A 113 4.63 -8.68 11.17
C GLY A 113 4.06 -9.99 11.71
N ILE A 114 4.05 -11.01 10.85
CA ILE A 114 3.45 -12.30 11.17
C ILE A 114 4.06 -12.99 12.39
N LEU A 115 5.36 -12.78 12.64
CA LEU A 115 6.04 -13.36 13.80
C LEU A 115 5.40 -12.89 15.12
N SER A 116 4.96 -11.62 15.20
CA SER A 116 4.27 -11.11 16.38
C SER A 116 2.93 -11.80 16.62
N VAL A 117 2.19 -12.08 15.56
CA VAL A 117 0.90 -12.78 15.62
C VAL A 117 1.11 -14.25 16.03
N GLU A 118 2.07 -14.94 15.43
CA GLU A 118 2.40 -16.30 15.79
C GLU A 118 2.83 -16.42 17.26
N LYS A 119 3.72 -15.52 17.71
CA LYS A 119 4.15 -15.46 19.12
C LYS A 119 2.97 -15.22 20.06
N TYR A 120 2.09 -14.27 19.74
CA TYR A 120 0.92 -13.98 20.54
C TYR A 120 -0.03 -15.19 20.60
N LEU A 121 -0.31 -15.83 19.47
CA LEU A 121 -1.20 -17.00 19.43
C LEU A 121 -0.59 -18.23 20.09
N SER A 122 0.73 -18.45 19.96
CA SER A 122 1.45 -19.54 20.65
C SER A 122 1.45 -19.39 22.17
N SER A 123 1.39 -18.16 22.68
CA SER A 123 1.24 -17.92 24.13
C SER A 123 -0.14 -18.28 24.67
N LEU A 124 -1.15 -18.41 23.79
CA LEU A 124 -2.53 -18.73 24.16
C LEU A 124 -2.92 -20.17 23.82
N TYR A 125 -2.28 -20.77 22.82
CA TYR A 125 -2.65 -22.06 22.23
C TYR A 125 -1.42 -22.89 21.87
N THR A 126 -1.63 -24.19 21.64
CA THR A 126 -0.55 -25.10 21.23
C THR A 126 0.03 -24.74 19.86
N SER A 127 1.35 -24.74 19.73
CA SER A 127 2.08 -24.43 18.50
C SER A 127 1.79 -25.39 17.34
N SER A 128 1.31 -26.60 17.62
CA SER A 128 0.98 -27.62 16.59
C SER A 128 -0.01 -27.13 15.53
N ARG A 129 -0.95 -26.25 15.89
CA ARG A 129 -1.89 -25.66 14.92
C ARG A 129 -1.24 -24.68 13.96
N ILE A 130 -0.25 -23.92 14.42
CA ILE A 130 0.51 -22.99 13.60
C ILE A 130 1.30 -23.77 12.56
N GLU A 131 2.04 -24.80 13.00
CA GLU A 131 2.84 -25.64 12.11
C GLU A 131 1.97 -26.38 11.09
N LYS A 132 0.84 -26.93 11.53
CA LYS A 132 -0.11 -27.56 10.62
C LYS A 132 -0.60 -26.60 9.56
N LEU A 133 -1.02 -25.37 9.93
CA LEU A 133 -1.50 -24.38 8.97
C LEU A 133 -0.39 -23.95 7.98
N LYS A 134 0.84 -23.77 8.45
CA LYS A 134 1.98 -23.49 7.58
C LYS A 134 2.17 -24.58 6.54
N THR A 135 2.08 -25.85 6.97
CA THR A 135 2.18 -27.00 6.08
C THR A 135 1.02 -27.05 5.08
N ASP A 136 -0.23 -26.93 5.56
CA ASP A 136 -1.42 -26.99 4.71
C ASP A 136 -1.46 -25.87 3.65
N LEU A 137 -0.95 -24.68 3.98
CA LEU A 137 -0.92 -23.52 3.09
C LEU A 137 0.43 -23.34 2.37
N VAL A 138 1.41 -24.18 2.67
CA VAL A 138 2.79 -24.02 2.19
C VAL A 138 3.25 -22.57 2.40
N TYR A 139 3.13 -22.09 3.65
CA TYR A 139 3.40 -20.69 4.00
C TYR A 139 4.68 -20.55 4.86
N PRO A 140 5.55 -19.58 4.55
CA PRO A 140 5.49 -18.67 3.40
C PRO A 140 6.08 -19.29 2.13
N ALA A 141 5.34 -19.22 1.03
CA ALA A 141 5.85 -19.62 -0.28
C ALA A 141 5.24 -18.75 -1.40
N PRO A 142 5.87 -18.67 -2.57
CA PRO A 142 5.39 -17.84 -3.67
C PRO A 142 4.11 -18.38 -4.33
N VAL A 143 3.53 -17.55 -5.19
CA VAL A 143 2.45 -17.93 -6.09
C VAL A 143 2.84 -19.17 -6.91
N GLY A 144 1.93 -20.10 -7.07
CA GLY A 144 2.15 -21.41 -7.72
C GLY A 144 2.60 -22.50 -6.75
N GLN A 145 3.12 -22.18 -5.57
CA GLN A 145 3.47 -23.12 -4.52
C GLN A 145 2.49 -23.04 -3.33
N SER A 146 2.26 -21.82 -2.82
CA SER A 146 1.29 -21.60 -1.75
C SER A 146 -0.13 -21.47 -2.31
N PRO A 147 -1.09 -22.31 -1.87
CA PRO A 147 -2.51 -22.13 -2.18
C PRO A 147 -3.04 -20.74 -1.77
N LEU A 148 -2.57 -20.23 -0.63
CA LEU A 148 -2.96 -18.92 -0.11
C LEU A 148 -2.51 -17.78 -1.03
N ALA A 149 -1.23 -17.74 -1.40
CA ALA A 149 -0.68 -16.72 -2.27
C ALA A 149 -1.27 -16.82 -3.69
N THR A 150 -1.43 -18.04 -4.20
CA THR A 150 -1.98 -18.30 -5.54
C THR A 150 -3.43 -17.82 -5.64
N LEU A 151 -4.26 -18.20 -4.69
CA LEU A 151 -5.66 -17.78 -4.66
C LEU A 151 -5.81 -16.26 -4.51
N PHE A 152 -5.01 -15.64 -3.64
CA PHE A 152 -5.05 -14.18 -3.47
C PHE A 152 -4.78 -13.45 -4.78
N ASP A 153 -3.72 -13.84 -5.48
CA ASP A 153 -3.36 -13.23 -6.76
C ASP A 153 -4.36 -13.55 -7.87
N GLU A 154 -4.93 -14.75 -7.91
CA GLU A 154 -5.99 -15.09 -8.85
C GLU A 154 -7.26 -14.23 -8.65
N LEU A 155 -7.65 -14.00 -7.41
CA LEU A 155 -8.76 -13.12 -7.06
C LEU A 155 -8.48 -11.66 -7.43
N PHE A 156 -7.27 -11.19 -7.12
CA PHE A 156 -6.88 -9.80 -7.36
C PHE A 156 -6.71 -9.51 -8.85
N TYR A 157 -5.86 -10.29 -9.54
CA TYR A 157 -5.53 -10.08 -10.94
C TYR A 157 -6.58 -10.63 -11.92
N GLY A 158 -7.34 -11.66 -11.52
CA GLY A 158 -8.19 -12.45 -12.41
C GLY A 158 -7.40 -13.23 -13.45
N PRO A 159 -8.07 -14.07 -14.27
CA PRO A 159 -7.38 -15.04 -15.12
C PRO A 159 -6.36 -14.43 -16.08
N THR A 160 -6.73 -13.36 -16.76
CA THR A 160 -5.90 -12.77 -17.83
C THR A 160 -4.63 -12.10 -17.29
N LEU A 161 -4.76 -11.23 -16.27
CA LEU A 161 -3.61 -10.55 -15.70
C LEU A 161 -2.75 -11.50 -14.87
N PHE A 162 -3.35 -12.46 -14.17
CA PHE A 162 -2.65 -13.52 -13.44
C PHE A 162 -1.74 -14.31 -14.41
N GLN A 163 -2.28 -14.79 -15.53
CA GLN A 163 -1.50 -15.49 -16.53
C GLN A 163 -0.40 -14.61 -17.15
N LYS A 164 -0.69 -13.34 -17.41
CA LYS A 164 0.31 -12.37 -17.90
C LYS A 164 1.47 -12.21 -16.93
N ARG A 165 1.18 -12.11 -15.63
CA ARG A 165 2.16 -11.87 -14.57
C ARG A 165 2.98 -13.11 -14.24
N HIS A 166 2.30 -14.22 -13.94
CA HIS A 166 2.93 -15.42 -13.40
C HIS A 166 3.26 -16.48 -14.43
N LYS A 167 2.82 -16.31 -15.71
CA LYS A 167 2.98 -17.30 -16.79
C LYS A 167 2.34 -18.66 -16.48
N MET A 168 1.35 -18.68 -15.59
CA MET A 168 0.60 -19.85 -15.15
C MET A 168 -0.89 -19.65 -15.41
N LYS A 169 -1.62 -20.75 -15.59
CA LYS A 169 -3.09 -20.73 -15.64
C LYS A 169 -3.65 -20.65 -14.20
N PRO A 170 -4.75 -19.91 -13.97
CA PRO A 170 -5.40 -19.92 -12.66
C PRO A 170 -5.96 -21.29 -12.33
N ILE A 171 -5.96 -21.64 -11.04
CA ILE A 171 -6.40 -22.94 -10.51
C ILE A 171 -7.69 -22.80 -9.73
N TYR A 172 -7.81 -21.75 -8.91
CA TYR A 172 -8.88 -21.60 -7.91
C TYR A 172 -9.97 -20.62 -8.34
N TYR A 173 -9.64 -19.59 -9.13
CA TYR A 173 -10.57 -18.50 -9.45
C TYR A 173 -10.55 -18.10 -10.92
N HIS A 174 -11.73 -18.13 -11.54
CA HIS A 174 -11.94 -17.78 -12.94
C HIS A 174 -12.92 -16.64 -13.15
N GLY A 175 -13.26 -15.92 -12.06
CA GLY A 175 -14.22 -14.83 -12.08
C GLY A 175 -13.62 -13.48 -12.47
N LYS A 176 -14.42 -12.40 -12.26
CA LYS A 176 -13.98 -11.02 -12.51
C LYS A 176 -12.88 -10.60 -11.54
N PRO A 177 -11.78 -9.99 -12.03
CA PRO A 177 -10.68 -9.56 -11.19
C PRO A 177 -11.08 -8.44 -10.24
N PHE A 178 -10.62 -8.49 -8.99
CA PHE A 178 -10.94 -7.43 -8.04
C PHE A 178 -10.21 -6.13 -8.30
N ILE A 179 -9.08 -6.15 -9.01
CA ILE A 179 -8.37 -4.96 -9.47
C ILE A 179 -9.25 -4.03 -10.33
N GLU A 180 -10.32 -4.56 -10.97
CA GLU A 180 -11.29 -3.74 -11.71
C GLU A 180 -12.11 -2.80 -10.81
N ASN A 181 -12.12 -3.03 -9.49
CA ASN A 181 -12.75 -2.12 -8.52
C ASN A 181 -11.85 -0.94 -8.12
N ASP A 182 -10.64 -0.88 -8.63
CA ASP A 182 -9.74 0.26 -8.45
C ASP A 182 -10.35 1.53 -9.05
N LYS A 183 -10.25 2.63 -8.33
CA LYS A 183 -10.77 3.93 -8.77
C LYS A 183 -9.66 4.95 -8.86
N LEU A 184 -9.46 5.53 -10.03
CA LEU A 184 -8.58 6.68 -10.18
C LEU A 184 -9.10 7.85 -9.33
N VAL A 185 -8.22 8.44 -8.51
CA VAL A 185 -8.53 9.59 -7.64
C VAL A 185 -7.76 10.85 -8.03
N VAL A 186 -6.96 10.77 -9.08
CA VAL A 186 -6.21 11.88 -9.67
C VAL A 186 -6.72 12.17 -11.08
N ARG A 187 -6.84 13.45 -11.44
CA ARG A 187 -7.24 13.88 -12.77
C ARG A 187 -6.03 14.01 -13.71
N ARG A 188 -6.23 13.64 -14.99
CA ARG A 188 -5.20 13.82 -16.04
C ARG A 188 -4.67 15.24 -16.06
N LYS A 189 -5.56 16.27 -15.99
CA LYS A 189 -5.16 17.66 -15.98
C LYS A 189 -4.15 17.98 -14.87
N THR A 190 -4.34 17.41 -13.69
CA THR A 190 -3.41 17.61 -12.57
C THR A 190 -2.05 16.99 -12.88
N LEU A 191 -2.02 15.73 -13.35
CA LEU A 191 -0.75 15.08 -13.69
C LEU A 191 -0.01 15.78 -14.82
N ASN A 192 -0.73 16.30 -15.83
CA ASN A 192 -0.10 17.08 -16.90
C ASN A 192 0.56 18.35 -16.35
N LEU A 193 -0.13 19.12 -15.49
CA LEU A 193 0.44 20.30 -14.85
C LEU A 193 1.66 19.98 -13.97
N VAL A 194 1.61 18.87 -13.25
CA VAL A 194 2.76 18.41 -12.46
C VAL A 194 3.91 18.00 -13.39
N SER A 195 3.61 17.31 -14.50
CA SER A 195 4.61 16.91 -15.50
C SER A 195 5.28 18.12 -16.15
N GLU A 196 4.51 19.14 -16.52
CA GLU A 196 5.04 20.40 -17.05
C GLU A 196 5.95 21.09 -16.03
N LYS A 197 5.52 21.18 -14.76
CA LYS A 197 6.29 21.82 -13.68
C LYS A 197 7.65 21.18 -13.43
N PHE A 198 7.72 19.85 -13.49
CA PHE A 198 8.93 19.07 -13.23
C PHE A 198 9.57 18.51 -14.52
N HIS A 199 9.29 19.12 -15.68
CA HIS A 199 9.89 18.78 -16.98
C HIS A 199 9.82 17.29 -17.34
N GLY A 200 8.74 16.61 -16.94
CA GLY A 200 8.56 15.17 -17.16
C GLY A 200 9.26 14.27 -16.14
N ASN A 201 9.97 14.80 -15.16
CA ASN A 201 10.65 14.03 -14.10
C ASN A 201 9.64 13.52 -13.05
N LEU A 202 8.74 12.66 -13.50
CA LEU A 202 7.75 11.99 -12.65
C LEU A 202 8.01 10.49 -12.60
N ALA A 203 8.03 9.91 -11.40
CA ALA A 203 8.14 8.47 -11.23
C ALA A 203 7.13 7.91 -10.22
N ILE A 204 6.82 6.63 -10.38
CA ILE A 204 6.01 5.84 -9.46
C ILE A 204 6.93 5.08 -8.51
N ILE A 205 6.61 5.10 -7.22
CA ILE A 205 7.22 4.25 -6.20
C ILE A 205 6.08 3.55 -5.45
N SER A 206 5.82 2.32 -5.82
CA SER A 206 4.63 1.60 -5.34
C SER A 206 4.96 0.23 -4.79
N GLY A 207 4.20 -0.20 -3.78
CA GLY A 207 4.16 -1.58 -3.32
C GLY A 207 3.68 -2.57 -4.39
N ARG A 208 2.92 -2.09 -5.39
CA ARG A 208 2.36 -2.91 -6.47
C ARG A 208 3.41 -3.43 -7.44
N SER A 209 3.01 -4.46 -8.22
CA SER A 209 3.69 -4.81 -9.46
C SER A 209 3.46 -3.78 -10.56
N ARG A 210 4.38 -3.71 -11.53
CA ARG A 210 4.23 -2.89 -12.74
C ARG A 210 2.94 -3.24 -13.50
N VAL A 211 2.58 -4.53 -13.57
CA VAL A 211 1.37 -5.01 -14.27
C VAL A 211 0.12 -4.43 -13.61
N ALA A 212 0.04 -4.47 -12.28
CA ALA A 212 -1.10 -3.92 -11.54
C ALA A 212 -1.16 -2.40 -11.67
N ALA A 213 -0.05 -1.69 -11.49
CA ALA A 213 0.00 -0.22 -11.60
C ALA A 213 -0.41 0.24 -13.01
N GLN A 214 0.10 -0.42 -14.06
CA GLN A 214 -0.25 -0.11 -15.45
C GLN A 214 -1.75 -0.34 -15.72
N HIS A 215 -2.31 -1.44 -15.20
CA HIS A 215 -3.72 -1.75 -15.36
C HIS A 215 -4.62 -0.68 -14.71
N SER A 216 -4.33 -0.32 -13.46
CA SER A 216 -5.17 0.61 -12.70
C SER A 216 -5.04 2.06 -13.18
N LEU A 217 -3.84 2.49 -13.53
CA LEU A 217 -3.58 3.87 -14.04
C LEU A 217 -3.97 4.05 -15.50
N LYS A 218 -4.12 2.96 -16.26
CA LYS A 218 -4.52 2.99 -17.69
C LYS A 218 -3.64 3.96 -18.49
N THR A 219 -4.26 4.89 -19.20
CA THR A 219 -3.53 5.90 -20.00
C THR A 219 -2.72 6.90 -19.18
N LEU A 220 -3.03 7.05 -17.87
CA LEU A 220 -2.25 7.93 -16.98
C LEU A 220 -0.86 7.37 -16.67
N PHE A 221 -0.67 6.05 -16.79
CA PHE A 221 0.62 5.40 -16.60
C PHE A 221 1.72 5.98 -17.50
N LYS A 222 1.34 6.43 -18.71
CA LYS A 222 2.28 7.01 -19.69
C LYS A 222 2.83 8.40 -19.30
N VAL A 223 2.26 9.06 -18.29
CA VAL A 223 2.77 10.37 -17.81
C VAL A 223 4.04 10.18 -16.97
N PHE A 224 4.24 8.98 -16.43
CA PHE A 224 5.37 8.69 -15.57
C PHE A 224 6.55 8.10 -16.37
N ASN A 225 7.77 8.46 -15.98
CA ASN A 225 8.97 7.81 -16.44
C ASN A 225 9.04 6.39 -15.86
N THR A 226 8.84 5.39 -16.71
CA THR A 226 8.76 3.99 -16.28
C THR A 226 10.12 3.36 -15.99
N GLN A 227 11.23 4.00 -16.41
CA GLN A 227 12.59 3.56 -16.10
C GLN A 227 13.02 4.05 -14.71
N ALA A 228 12.60 5.27 -14.34
CA ALA A 228 12.78 5.80 -12.99
C ALA A 228 11.82 5.18 -11.96
N SER A 229 10.70 4.62 -12.42
CA SER A 229 9.67 4.06 -11.52
C SER A 229 10.08 2.73 -10.93
N VAL A 230 9.73 2.50 -9.66
CA VAL A 230 10.03 1.27 -8.91
C VAL A 230 8.72 0.62 -8.45
N PHE A 231 8.58 -0.66 -8.77
CA PHE A 231 7.43 -1.49 -8.44
C PHE A 231 7.90 -2.60 -7.51
N LEU A 232 7.72 -2.41 -6.20
CA LEU A 232 8.37 -3.20 -5.16
C LEU A 232 7.98 -4.68 -5.15
N GLU A 233 6.77 -5.02 -5.60
CA GLU A 233 6.34 -6.41 -5.79
C GLU A 233 7.15 -7.15 -6.89
N ASP A 234 7.85 -6.42 -7.75
CA ASP A 234 8.74 -6.95 -8.80
C ASP A 234 10.23 -6.89 -8.37
N GLU A 235 10.53 -6.40 -7.15
CA GLU A 235 11.88 -6.26 -6.58
C GLU A 235 12.05 -7.23 -5.39
N ASN A 236 13.31 -7.42 -4.95
CA ASN A 236 13.61 -8.19 -3.74
C ASN A 236 12.95 -7.59 -2.50
N ARG A 237 12.48 -8.42 -1.57
CA ARG A 237 11.80 -7.98 -0.34
C ARG A 237 12.64 -7.03 0.52
N GLU A 238 13.94 -7.13 0.51
CA GLU A 238 14.85 -6.22 1.22
C GLU A 238 14.74 -4.75 0.76
N HIS A 239 14.27 -4.52 -0.48
CA HIS A 239 14.05 -3.19 -1.05
C HIS A 239 12.67 -2.61 -0.72
N TRP A 240 11.81 -3.37 -0.07
CA TRP A 240 10.45 -2.93 0.22
C TRP A 240 10.43 -1.80 1.26
N LYS A 241 9.36 -0.98 1.20
CA LYS A 241 9.12 0.09 2.18
C LYS A 241 9.21 -0.50 3.61
N PRO A 242 9.85 0.17 4.53
CA PRO A 242 10.38 1.54 4.52
C PRO A 242 11.86 1.65 4.10
N ASN A 243 12.41 0.74 3.27
CA ASN A 243 13.76 0.86 2.73
C ASN A 243 13.82 2.03 1.72
N PRO A 244 14.80 2.94 1.80
CA PRO A 244 14.91 4.11 0.92
C PRO A 244 15.36 3.82 -0.51
N TYR A 245 15.68 2.57 -0.84
CA TYR A 245 16.19 2.13 -2.14
C TYR A 245 15.42 2.71 -3.33
N SER A 246 14.09 2.63 -3.29
CA SER A 246 13.24 3.04 -4.40
C SER A 246 13.27 4.54 -4.66
N ILE A 247 13.32 5.35 -3.62
CA ILE A 247 13.46 6.81 -3.73
C ILE A 247 14.83 7.16 -4.31
N LYS A 248 15.90 6.58 -3.75
CA LYS A 248 17.28 6.80 -4.20
C LYS A 248 17.43 6.44 -5.68
N LYS A 249 16.98 5.25 -6.09
CA LYS A 249 17.00 4.77 -7.48
C LYS A 249 16.28 5.72 -8.44
N ALA A 250 15.11 6.26 -8.04
CA ALA A 250 14.36 7.20 -8.87
C ALA A 250 15.05 8.56 -8.97
N MET A 251 15.57 9.10 -7.85
CA MET A 251 16.30 10.39 -7.84
C MET A 251 17.60 10.29 -8.63
N ASP A 252 18.36 9.22 -8.49
CA ASP A 252 19.58 8.95 -9.25
C ASP A 252 19.32 8.92 -10.76
N HIS A 253 18.20 8.27 -11.17
CA HIS A 253 17.81 8.23 -12.59
C HIS A 253 17.58 9.64 -13.17
N PHE A 254 17.03 10.56 -12.38
CA PHE A 254 16.79 11.96 -12.80
C PHE A 254 18.00 12.87 -12.55
N GLY A 255 19.04 12.40 -11.87
CA GLY A 255 20.16 13.24 -11.41
C GLY A 255 19.71 14.31 -10.40
N ALA A 256 18.61 14.08 -9.68
CA ALA A 256 17.96 15.05 -8.81
C ALA A 256 18.53 15.03 -7.39
N LYS A 257 18.74 16.21 -6.80
CA LYS A 257 19.09 16.42 -5.39
C LYS A 257 17.89 16.79 -4.54
N THR A 258 16.82 17.23 -5.18
CA THR A 258 15.58 17.63 -4.50
C THR A 258 14.38 16.95 -5.14
N ALA A 259 13.51 16.38 -4.28
CA ALA A 259 12.33 15.66 -4.74
C ALA A 259 11.08 16.05 -3.95
N LEU A 260 9.93 15.81 -4.56
CA LEU A 260 8.65 15.75 -3.88
C LEU A 260 8.25 14.26 -3.82
N TYR A 261 7.81 13.78 -2.68
CA TYR A 261 7.21 12.46 -2.55
C TYR A 261 5.79 12.56 -2.02
N ALA A 262 4.81 12.04 -2.77
CA ALA A 262 3.42 11.95 -2.34
C ALA A 262 3.08 10.52 -1.89
N GLY A 263 2.77 10.35 -0.61
CA GLY A 263 2.42 9.07 0.01
C GLY A 263 1.19 9.16 0.91
N ASP A 264 0.56 8.02 1.22
CA ASP A 264 -0.64 7.95 2.05
C ASP A 264 -0.40 7.30 3.43
N SER A 265 0.83 6.89 3.72
CA SER A 265 1.20 6.14 4.92
C SER A 265 2.35 6.78 5.72
N ILE A 266 2.45 6.40 7.00
CA ILE A 266 3.61 6.76 7.84
C ILE A 266 4.86 6.01 7.40
N GLU A 267 4.70 4.87 6.77
CA GLU A 267 5.79 4.11 6.18
C GLU A 267 6.45 4.86 5.01
N ASP A 268 5.65 5.50 4.15
CA ASP A 268 6.14 6.39 3.08
C ASP A 268 6.95 7.55 3.65
N LEU A 269 6.43 8.19 4.70
CA LEU A 269 7.15 9.25 5.39
C LEU A 269 8.46 8.76 6.00
N SER A 270 8.45 7.59 6.64
CA SER A 270 9.67 6.97 7.21
C SER A 270 10.70 6.66 6.12
N MET A 271 10.26 6.11 4.99
CA MET A 271 11.11 5.84 3.82
C MET A 271 11.72 7.15 3.29
N THR A 272 10.93 8.21 3.16
CA THR A 272 11.38 9.53 2.73
C THR A 272 12.48 10.08 3.66
N LYS A 273 12.23 10.05 4.98
CA LYS A 273 13.22 10.53 5.97
C LYS A 273 14.52 9.71 6.00
N LYS A 274 14.45 8.42 5.69
CA LYS A 274 15.66 7.59 5.53
C LYS A 274 16.40 7.96 4.25
N ALA A 275 15.69 8.17 3.14
CA ALA A 275 16.30 8.57 1.88
C ALA A 275 17.02 9.93 1.99
N GLU A 276 16.42 10.92 2.67
CA GLU A 276 17.04 12.22 2.94
C GLU A 276 18.40 12.07 3.64
N ARG A 277 18.45 11.24 4.70
CA ARG A 277 19.68 11.04 5.50
C ARG A 277 20.76 10.29 4.74
N GLU A 278 20.39 9.30 3.93
CA GLU A 278 21.35 8.43 3.25
C GLU A 278 21.87 9.01 1.93
N ALA A 279 21.10 9.84 1.24
CA ALA A 279 21.44 10.36 -0.08
C ALA A 279 21.89 11.83 -0.07
N ASP A 280 21.98 12.49 1.10
CA ASP A 280 22.21 13.94 1.24
C ASP A 280 21.27 14.75 0.30
N ALA A 281 20.00 14.37 0.33
CA ALA A 281 18.97 14.92 -0.53
C ALA A 281 17.92 15.66 0.30
N LYS A 282 17.18 16.58 -0.35
CA LYS A 282 16.01 17.24 0.27
C LYS A 282 14.74 16.67 -0.36
N ILE A 283 13.86 16.10 0.44
CA ILE A 283 12.63 15.48 -0.05
C ILE A 283 11.43 16.07 0.67
N LEU A 284 10.59 16.79 -0.06
CA LEU A 284 9.34 17.36 0.45
C LEU A 284 8.28 16.25 0.51
N PHE A 285 7.92 15.79 1.70
CA PHE A 285 6.89 14.78 1.87
C PHE A 285 5.47 15.38 1.86
N ILE A 286 4.62 14.86 0.99
CA ILE A 286 3.21 15.24 0.90
C ILE A 286 2.34 14.07 1.35
N GLY A 287 1.75 14.21 2.54
CA GLY A 287 0.81 13.26 3.09
C GLY A 287 -0.57 13.37 2.44
N VAL A 288 -1.03 12.31 1.77
CA VAL A 288 -2.34 12.23 1.11
C VAL A 288 -3.29 11.39 1.96
N TYR A 289 -4.44 11.95 2.38
CA TYR A 289 -5.33 11.28 3.32
C TYR A 289 -6.71 10.90 2.76
N GLY A 290 -7.04 11.29 1.53
CA GLY A 290 -8.43 11.21 1.02
C GLY A 290 -8.97 9.81 0.83
N CYS A 291 -8.09 8.83 0.58
CA CYS A 291 -8.45 7.42 0.48
C CYS A 291 -8.41 6.67 1.84
N SER A 292 -8.00 7.32 2.92
CA SER A 292 -7.97 6.67 4.23
C SER A 292 -9.38 6.29 4.72
N VAL A 293 -9.50 5.14 5.36
CA VAL A 293 -10.73 4.73 6.07
C VAL A 293 -11.02 5.65 7.26
N ARG A 294 -9.98 6.25 7.84
CA ARG A 294 -10.04 7.19 8.97
C ARG A 294 -9.25 8.46 8.69
N PRO A 295 -9.78 9.37 7.84
CA PRO A 295 -9.03 10.55 7.40
C PRO A 295 -8.51 11.44 8.54
N GLN A 296 -9.31 11.65 9.58
CA GLN A 296 -8.92 12.51 10.72
C GLN A 296 -7.76 11.90 11.53
N GLU A 297 -7.77 10.58 11.72
CA GLU A 297 -6.68 9.87 12.38
C GLU A 297 -5.39 9.96 11.55
N MET A 298 -5.49 9.83 10.23
CA MET A 298 -4.32 9.94 9.35
C MET A 298 -3.75 11.36 9.34
N ILE A 299 -4.60 12.39 9.28
CA ILE A 299 -4.15 13.79 9.40
C ILE A 299 -3.39 14.02 10.71
N LYS A 300 -3.91 13.48 11.84
CA LYS A 300 -3.25 13.58 13.13
C LYS A 300 -1.87 12.91 13.11
N LYS A 301 -1.78 11.68 12.61
CA LYS A 301 -0.52 10.94 12.48
C LYS A 301 0.51 11.67 11.59
N PHE A 302 0.09 12.22 10.46
CA PHE A 302 0.97 13.01 9.60
C PHE A 302 1.50 14.26 10.30
N LYS A 303 0.67 14.95 11.07
CA LYS A 303 1.10 16.11 11.88
C LYS A 303 2.11 15.72 12.95
N GLU A 304 1.84 14.65 13.70
CA GLU A 304 2.72 14.12 14.75
C GLU A 304 4.06 13.63 14.19
N ALA A 305 4.05 13.07 12.98
CA ALA A 305 5.25 12.61 12.29
C ALA A 305 5.94 13.72 11.45
N HIS A 306 5.48 14.97 11.55
CA HIS A 306 6.07 16.14 10.86
C HIS A 306 6.10 16.01 9.33
N ALA A 307 4.99 15.57 8.72
CA ALA A 307 4.81 15.65 7.27
C ALA A 307 4.82 17.12 6.81
N ASP A 308 5.55 17.43 5.73
CA ASP A 308 5.77 18.81 5.29
C ASP A 308 4.48 19.46 4.79
N ILE A 309 3.68 18.73 4.02
CA ILE A 309 2.39 19.18 3.50
C ILE A 309 1.37 18.05 3.66
N ILE A 310 0.12 18.39 4.01
CA ILE A 310 -0.96 17.41 4.14
C ILE A 310 -2.12 17.86 3.24
N ILE A 311 -2.51 16.99 2.28
CA ILE A 311 -3.57 17.26 1.31
C ILE A 311 -4.59 16.12 1.24
N LYS A 312 -5.80 16.44 0.80
CA LYS A 312 -6.84 15.43 0.63
C LYS A 312 -6.54 14.50 -0.56
N SER A 313 -6.04 15.04 -1.65
CA SER A 313 -5.73 14.29 -2.88
C SER A 313 -4.64 14.99 -3.67
N VAL A 314 -3.97 14.25 -4.55
CA VAL A 314 -2.95 14.78 -5.49
C VAL A 314 -3.51 15.93 -6.33
N ASP A 315 -4.80 15.99 -6.59
CA ASP A 315 -5.43 17.14 -7.25
C ASP A 315 -5.24 18.46 -6.51
N GLY A 316 -4.96 18.40 -5.20
CA GLY A 316 -4.59 19.58 -4.41
C GLY A 316 -3.25 20.18 -4.79
N LEU A 317 -2.33 19.39 -5.38
CA LEU A 317 -1.03 19.88 -5.84
C LEU A 317 -1.14 20.98 -6.89
N SER A 318 -2.09 20.85 -7.82
CA SER A 318 -2.28 21.88 -8.86
C SER A 318 -2.50 23.27 -8.25
N LYS A 319 -3.29 23.35 -7.17
CA LYS A 319 -3.55 24.62 -6.48
C LYS A 319 -2.32 25.15 -5.74
N LEU A 320 -1.46 24.28 -5.26
CA LEU A 320 -0.22 24.65 -4.58
C LEU A 320 0.78 25.18 -5.60
N LEU A 321 0.97 24.51 -6.72
CA LEU A 321 1.88 24.89 -7.80
C LEU A 321 1.48 26.24 -8.45
N TYR A 322 0.18 26.49 -8.70
CA TYR A 322 -0.28 27.77 -9.21
C TYR A 322 -0.03 28.96 -8.27
N LYS A 323 -0.06 28.74 -6.97
CA LYS A 323 0.23 29.81 -5.99
C LYS A 323 1.71 30.19 -5.97
N THR A 324 2.60 29.23 -6.18
CA THR A 324 4.04 29.46 -6.24
C THR A 324 4.43 30.28 -7.49
N ASP A 325 3.78 30.03 -8.63
CA ASP A 325 4.07 30.77 -9.88
C ASP A 325 3.56 32.24 -9.87
N ARG A 326 2.44 32.49 -9.16
CA ARG A 326 1.95 33.88 -8.98
C ARG A 326 2.84 34.69 -8.03
N GLY A 327 3.42 34.10 -7.02
CA GLY A 327 4.36 34.76 -6.12
C GLY A 327 5.64 35.22 -6.81
N ARG A 328 6.10 34.54 -7.87
CA ARG A 328 7.24 34.96 -8.69
C ARG A 328 6.93 36.15 -9.59
N ARG A 329 5.68 36.31 -10.07
CA ARG A 329 5.29 37.42 -10.96
C ARG A 329 5.03 38.75 -10.24
N THR A 330 4.89 38.73 -8.93
CA THR A 330 4.69 39.94 -8.09
C THR A 330 5.97 40.41 -7.40
N SER A 331 7.08 39.70 -7.56
CA SER A 331 8.40 40.00 -6.96
C SER A 331 9.43 40.50 -8.01
N ASN A 332 9.01 40.65 -9.26
CA ASN A 332 9.71 41.33 -10.36
C ASN A 332 8.93 42.61 -10.73
#